data_4bbc8379d4c84e6351a113c75e15de90
#
_entry.id   4bbc8379d4c84e6351a113c75e15de90
#
_cell.length_a   1.000
_cell.length_b   1.000
_cell.length_c   1.000
_cell.angle_alpha   90.00
_cell.angle_beta   90.00
_cell.angle_gamma   90.00
#
_symmetry.space_group_name_H-M   'P 1'
#
loop_
_entity.id
_entity.type
_entity.pdbx_description
1 polymer ?
#
loop_
_entity_poly.entity_id
_entity_poly.type
_entity_poly.pdbx_seq_one_letter_code
_entity_poly.pdbx_strand_id
1 'polypeptide(L)'
;MTTIPFAQLKKSLTATALLLLIATLPLLSSCSKDKDTEEERTEQNINRNDDTVQPELSRLEFPKVKGGNSVVLVHTTGDSWGVNYCVEWDKDKKSQRWSCYQLNSANSVTKTSRYYSDSNQYPMDPMLPSADYMSRDLIYGSSYEHGHICPSADRLYSYNANLQTFYLTNMQPQDHIMNSGKNYDSPWYRLEGQVRSWANASATENLYVVKGGTIEDHQLRQIVKGELRVPKYFFVALLLKNAQGYKACAFWMEHDGKDHGSEPLSNFAVNVRTLEQLTGIDFFCNLPDDTEEHVETLPIENVKRAWGL
;
A
#
# COMPACT_ATOMS: atom_id res chain seq x y z
N MET A 1 20.77 44.59 58.63
CA MET A 1 20.04 44.87 59.87
C MET A 1 19.09 43.72 60.06
N THR A 2 19.50 42.90 60.95
CA THR A 2 18.99 42.37 62.22
C THR A 2 18.06 41.16 62.00
N THR A 3 18.59 40.00 62.17
CA THR A 3 18.79 39.13 63.38
C THR A 3 17.58 38.28 63.76
N ILE A 4 17.78 37.03 63.69
CA ILE A 4 17.46 35.77 64.42
C ILE A 4 17.01 36.04 65.89
N PRO A 5 16.40 35.15 66.71
CA PRO A 5 16.54 33.70 66.78
C PRO A 5 15.40 32.82 67.41
N PHE A 6 15.62 31.48 67.36
CA PHE A 6 15.51 30.46 68.44
C PHE A 6 14.23 30.31 69.31
N ALA A 7 13.70 29.09 69.45
CA ALA A 7 13.92 28.23 70.62
C ALA A 7 13.22 26.88 70.54
N GLN A 8 13.95 25.86 70.90
CA GLN A 8 13.55 24.48 71.24
C GLN A 8 12.70 24.43 72.50
N LEU A 9 11.92 23.36 72.68
CA LEU A 9 11.83 22.68 73.96
C LEU A 9 11.46 21.22 73.80
N LYS A 10 12.28 20.36 74.49
CA LYS A 10 12.15 18.92 74.75
C LYS A 10 11.20 18.68 75.91
N LYS A 11 10.67 17.43 76.02
CA LYS A 11 10.59 16.50 77.14
C LYS A 11 9.46 15.49 76.89
N SER A 12 9.59 14.20 76.92
CA SER A 12 10.17 13.21 77.76
C SER A 12 9.11 12.36 78.52
N LEU A 13 9.20 11.04 78.27
CA LEU A 13 8.87 9.88 79.11
C LEU A 13 7.42 9.65 79.59
N THR A 14 6.82 8.44 79.51
CA THR A 14 7.20 7.21 80.26
C THR A 14 6.49 5.96 79.72
N ALA A 15 7.09 4.85 79.90
CA ALA A 15 6.70 3.49 79.57
C ALA A 15 5.57 2.93 80.45
N THR A 16 4.77 2.04 79.94
CA THR A 16 4.18 0.96 80.68
C THR A 16 3.99 -0.27 79.79
N ALA A 17 4.65 -1.33 80.17
CA ALA A 17 4.56 -2.65 79.56
C ALA A 17 3.25 -3.35 79.96
N LEU A 18 2.60 -4.00 79.01
CA LEU A 18 1.59 -5.02 79.27
C LEU A 18 1.81 -6.18 78.28
N LEU A 19 2.37 -7.28 78.88
CA LEU A 19 2.44 -8.56 78.19
C LEU A 19 1.03 -9.13 77.96
N LEU A 20 0.73 -9.47 76.75
CA LEU A 20 -0.32 -10.41 76.43
C LEU A 20 0.20 -11.41 75.42
N LEU A 21 0.31 -12.63 75.83
CA LEU A 21 0.63 -13.84 75.08
C LEU A 21 -0.52 -14.12 74.14
N ILE A 22 -0.31 -14.10 72.84
CA ILE A 22 -1.26 -14.65 71.86
C ILE A 22 -0.49 -15.51 70.85
N ALA A 23 -1.01 -16.73 70.74
CA ALA A 23 -0.50 -17.88 70.03
C ALA A 23 -0.08 -17.55 68.57
N THR A 24 1.07 -18.01 68.14
CA THR A 24 1.58 -18.03 66.80
C THR A 24 0.88 -19.12 65.98
N LEU A 25 -0.05 -18.73 65.09
CA LEU A 25 -0.38 -19.53 63.92
C LEU A 25 0.58 -19.10 62.82
N PRO A 26 1.22 -20.02 62.09
CA PRO A 26 1.96 -19.64 60.85
C PRO A 26 0.98 -19.40 59.76
N LEU A 27 0.81 -18.13 59.35
CA LEU A 27 0.23 -17.75 58.07
C LEU A 27 1.26 -18.14 57.01
N LEU A 28 0.99 -19.24 56.33
CA LEU A 28 1.62 -19.56 55.05
C LEU A 28 1.20 -18.49 54.06
N SER A 29 2.01 -17.44 53.94
CA SER A 29 1.94 -16.51 52.81
C SER A 29 2.45 -17.24 51.59
N SER A 30 1.52 -17.82 50.82
CA SER A 30 1.77 -18.24 49.45
C SER A 30 1.94 -16.97 48.64
N CYS A 31 3.17 -16.52 48.45
CA CYS A 31 3.49 -15.66 47.32
C CYS A 31 3.38 -16.50 46.04
N SER A 32 2.19 -16.55 45.47
CA SER A 32 2.08 -16.81 44.05
C SER A 32 2.73 -15.60 43.35
N LYS A 33 3.93 -15.78 42.86
CA LYS A 33 4.42 -14.98 41.74
C LYS A 33 3.52 -15.33 40.59
N ASP A 34 2.50 -14.50 40.36
CA ASP A 34 1.89 -14.41 39.06
C ASP A 34 3.03 -13.98 38.13
N LYS A 35 3.60 -14.96 37.45
CA LYS A 35 4.24 -14.70 36.19
C LYS A 35 3.10 -14.25 35.30
N ASP A 36 2.98 -12.96 35.06
CA ASP A 36 2.39 -12.44 33.88
C ASP A 36 3.19 -13.05 32.72
N THR A 37 2.80 -14.23 32.29
CA THR A 37 3.05 -14.68 30.94
C THR A 37 2.31 -13.68 30.12
N GLU A 38 3.00 -12.69 29.52
CA GLU A 38 2.59 -12.08 28.27
C GLU A 38 2.37 -13.28 27.34
N GLU A 39 1.11 -13.73 27.23
CA GLU A 39 0.72 -14.50 26.09
C GLU A 39 1.07 -13.60 24.90
N GLU A 40 2.08 -14.01 24.13
CA GLU A 40 2.28 -13.49 22.77
C GLU A 40 0.91 -13.64 22.12
N ARG A 41 0.14 -12.53 22.06
CA ARG A 41 -1.01 -12.45 21.19
C ARG A 41 -0.45 -12.68 19.80
N THR A 42 -0.56 -13.87 19.30
CA THR A 42 -0.36 -14.14 17.88
C THR A 42 -1.35 -13.27 17.16
N GLU A 43 -0.85 -12.20 16.53
CA GLU A 43 -1.67 -11.29 15.74
C GLU A 43 -2.41 -12.13 14.71
N GLN A 44 -3.74 -12.17 14.81
CA GLN A 44 -4.58 -12.96 13.92
C GLN A 44 -4.55 -12.34 12.52
N ASN A 45 -4.48 -13.17 11.48
CA ASN A 45 -4.65 -12.77 10.10
C ASN A 45 -5.38 -13.90 9.36
N ILE A 46 -6.70 -13.78 9.23
CA ILE A 46 -7.58 -14.81 8.67
C ILE A 46 -7.78 -14.68 7.16
N ASN A 47 -7.57 -13.49 6.58
CA ASN A 47 -7.78 -13.23 5.16
C ASN A 47 -6.49 -13.20 4.34
N ARG A 48 -5.32 -13.40 4.95
CA ARG A 48 -4.02 -13.35 4.24
C ARG A 48 -3.97 -14.24 3.01
N ASN A 49 -3.11 -13.90 2.06
CA ASN A 49 -2.83 -14.74 0.91
C ASN A 49 -2.18 -16.07 1.33
N ASP A 50 -2.45 -17.13 0.55
CA ASP A 50 -1.71 -18.39 0.65
C ASP A 50 -0.36 -18.22 -0.08
N ASP A 51 0.72 -18.21 0.69
CA ASP A 51 2.09 -18.02 0.21
C ASP A 51 2.88 -19.34 0.04
N THR A 52 2.23 -20.49 0.19
CA THR A 52 2.88 -21.81 0.17
C THR A 52 3.51 -22.14 -1.18
N VAL A 53 2.92 -21.68 -2.28
CA VAL A 53 3.41 -21.92 -3.65
C VAL A 53 4.26 -20.74 -4.16
N GLN A 54 3.90 -19.53 -3.77
CA GLN A 54 4.54 -18.29 -4.21
C GLN A 54 4.78 -17.39 -2.99
N PRO A 55 5.97 -17.47 -2.36
CA PRO A 55 6.26 -16.79 -1.10
C PRO A 55 6.09 -15.26 -1.13
N GLU A 56 6.22 -14.66 -2.31
CA GLU A 56 6.05 -13.23 -2.51
C GLU A 56 4.63 -12.75 -2.18
N LEU A 57 3.64 -13.65 -2.21
CA LEU A 57 2.25 -13.33 -1.89
C LEU A 57 2.04 -12.91 -0.43
N SER A 58 3.01 -13.18 0.47
CA SER A 58 2.99 -12.70 1.86
C SER A 58 3.39 -11.23 2.04
N ARG A 59 3.85 -10.56 0.98
CA ARG A 59 4.30 -9.16 1.04
C ARG A 59 3.10 -8.22 1.22
N LEU A 60 3.30 -7.11 1.95
CA LEU A 60 2.21 -6.21 2.36
C LEU A 60 1.56 -5.42 1.22
N GLU A 61 2.24 -5.25 0.09
CA GLU A 61 1.65 -4.61 -1.08
C GLU A 61 0.66 -5.48 -1.84
N PHE A 62 0.62 -6.79 -1.57
CA PHE A 62 -0.31 -7.68 -2.29
C PHE A 62 -1.73 -7.52 -1.78
N PRO A 63 -2.69 -7.21 -2.66
CA PRO A 63 -4.10 -7.44 -2.38
C PRO A 63 -4.41 -8.93 -2.28
N LYS A 64 -5.57 -9.28 -1.76
CA LYS A 64 -6.07 -10.65 -1.85
C LYS A 64 -6.17 -11.07 -3.29
N VAL A 65 -5.43 -12.11 -3.65
CA VAL A 65 -5.43 -12.68 -5.00
C VAL A 65 -6.79 -13.30 -5.29
N LYS A 66 -7.38 -12.96 -6.42
CA LYS A 66 -8.69 -13.50 -6.82
C LYS A 66 -8.64 -15.00 -7.08
N GLY A 67 -7.50 -15.49 -7.61
CA GLY A 67 -7.37 -16.89 -8.01
C GLY A 67 -8.25 -17.26 -9.22
N GLY A 68 -8.61 -18.55 -9.35
CA GLY A 68 -9.38 -19.02 -10.49
C GLY A 68 -8.57 -18.90 -11.79
N ASN A 69 -9.09 -18.15 -12.79
CA ASN A 69 -8.39 -17.95 -14.07
C ASN A 69 -7.50 -16.69 -14.09
N SER A 70 -7.17 -16.13 -12.92
CA SER A 70 -6.12 -15.13 -12.76
C SER A 70 -4.77 -15.78 -12.45
N VAL A 71 -3.68 -15.11 -12.86
CA VAL A 71 -2.30 -15.49 -12.57
C VAL A 71 -1.56 -14.27 -12.01
N VAL A 72 -0.71 -14.52 -11.00
CA VAL A 72 0.18 -13.49 -10.46
C VAL A 72 1.55 -13.59 -11.13
N LEU A 73 1.96 -12.49 -11.76
CA LEU A 73 3.28 -12.33 -12.40
C LEU A 73 4.16 -11.51 -11.45
N VAL A 74 5.25 -12.13 -10.96
CA VAL A 74 6.21 -11.50 -10.06
C VAL A 74 7.46 -11.14 -10.84
N HIS A 75 7.60 -9.88 -11.21
CA HIS A 75 8.78 -9.40 -11.93
C HIS A 75 9.92 -9.15 -10.96
N THR A 76 11.08 -9.74 -11.26
CA THR A 76 12.32 -9.57 -10.49
C THR A 76 13.43 -9.06 -11.40
N THR A 77 14.37 -8.31 -10.85
CA THR A 77 15.46 -7.72 -11.61
C THR A 77 16.77 -8.51 -11.54
N GLY A 78 16.85 -9.53 -10.70
CA GLY A 78 18.06 -10.32 -10.50
C GLY A 78 19.19 -9.53 -9.81
N ASP A 79 18.93 -8.30 -9.38
CA ASP A 79 19.82 -7.46 -8.58
C ASP A 79 19.44 -7.53 -7.08
N SER A 80 20.10 -6.72 -6.26
CA SER A 80 19.87 -6.69 -4.81
C SER A 80 18.48 -6.20 -4.40
N TRP A 81 17.67 -5.68 -5.32
CA TRP A 81 16.31 -5.18 -5.05
C TRP A 81 15.25 -6.29 -5.08
N GLY A 82 15.56 -7.43 -5.75
CA GLY A 82 14.66 -8.58 -5.84
C GLY A 82 13.40 -8.28 -6.63
N VAL A 83 12.25 -8.22 -5.94
CA VAL A 83 10.96 -7.94 -6.58
C VAL A 83 10.87 -6.50 -7.05
N ASN A 84 10.61 -6.34 -8.33
CA ASN A 84 10.43 -5.05 -8.99
C ASN A 84 8.99 -4.55 -8.84
N TYR A 85 8.04 -5.27 -9.41
CA TYR A 85 6.61 -5.09 -9.23
C TYR A 85 5.89 -6.40 -9.57
N CYS A 86 4.62 -6.50 -9.19
CA CYS A 86 3.81 -7.66 -9.47
C CYS A 86 2.50 -7.25 -10.14
N VAL A 87 1.91 -8.17 -10.91
CA VAL A 87 0.64 -7.98 -11.62
C VAL A 87 -0.25 -9.18 -11.34
N GLU A 88 -1.52 -8.97 -11.02
CA GLU A 88 -2.53 -10.00 -11.18
C GLU A 88 -3.20 -9.84 -12.55
N TRP A 89 -3.01 -10.82 -13.42
CA TRP A 89 -3.55 -10.86 -14.78
C TRP A 89 -4.77 -11.78 -14.85
N ASP A 90 -5.90 -11.23 -15.25
CA ASP A 90 -7.13 -12.00 -15.51
C ASP A 90 -7.10 -12.50 -16.96
N LYS A 91 -6.95 -13.83 -17.14
CA LYS A 91 -6.79 -14.44 -18.46
C LYS A 91 -8.07 -14.42 -19.29
N ASP A 92 -9.23 -14.45 -18.65
CA ASP A 92 -10.52 -14.35 -19.35
C ASP A 92 -10.75 -12.95 -19.90
N LYS A 93 -10.37 -11.94 -19.10
CA LYS A 93 -10.51 -10.53 -19.45
C LYS A 93 -9.34 -9.98 -20.24
N LYS A 94 -8.23 -10.73 -20.31
CA LYS A 94 -6.97 -10.32 -20.93
C LYS A 94 -6.53 -8.92 -20.48
N SER A 95 -6.60 -8.70 -19.17
CA SER A 95 -6.32 -7.40 -18.57
C SER A 95 -5.82 -7.58 -17.13
N GLN A 96 -4.98 -6.67 -16.68
CA GLN A 96 -4.53 -6.68 -15.30
C GLN A 96 -5.64 -6.21 -14.36
N ARG A 97 -5.77 -6.86 -13.22
CA ARG A 97 -6.62 -6.44 -12.11
C ARG A 97 -5.97 -5.34 -11.30
N TRP A 98 -4.68 -5.48 -11.06
CA TRP A 98 -3.83 -4.53 -10.35
C TRP A 98 -2.35 -4.78 -10.65
N SER A 99 -1.53 -3.75 -10.46
CA SER A 99 -0.10 -3.86 -10.23
C SER A 99 0.23 -3.42 -8.82
N CYS A 100 1.15 -4.12 -8.12
CA CYS A 100 1.61 -3.74 -6.80
C CYS A 100 3.13 -3.71 -6.69
N TYR A 101 3.64 -2.84 -5.80
CA TYR A 101 5.08 -2.63 -5.64
C TYR A 101 5.41 -1.84 -4.38
N GLN A 102 6.69 -1.82 -4.01
CA GLN A 102 7.20 -1.01 -2.91
C GLN A 102 8.03 0.16 -3.41
N LEU A 103 7.94 1.28 -2.70
CA LEU A 103 8.78 2.47 -2.85
C LEU A 103 9.38 2.87 -1.52
N ASN A 104 10.64 3.26 -1.54
CA ASN A 104 11.35 3.89 -0.43
C ASN A 104 12.52 4.72 -0.97
N SER A 105 13.19 5.48 -0.12
CA SER A 105 14.28 6.35 -0.53
C SER A 105 15.45 5.62 -1.22
N ALA A 106 15.65 4.33 -0.93
CA ALA A 106 16.74 3.56 -1.51
C ALA A 106 16.45 3.13 -2.97
N ASN A 107 15.18 2.83 -3.32
CA ASN A 107 14.80 2.41 -4.67
C ASN A 107 14.13 3.51 -5.52
N SER A 108 13.82 4.67 -4.93
CA SER A 108 13.30 5.86 -5.64
C SER A 108 14.43 6.74 -6.20
N VAL A 109 15.46 6.11 -6.72
CA VAL A 109 16.65 6.80 -7.26
C VAL A 109 16.71 6.65 -8.78
N THR A 110 17.25 7.66 -9.46
CA THR A 110 17.45 7.64 -10.91
C THR A 110 18.91 7.26 -11.22
N LYS A 111 19.11 6.05 -11.73
CA LYS A 111 20.42 5.52 -12.16
C LYS A 111 20.47 5.19 -13.65
N THR A 112 19.32 5.22 -14.32
CA THR A 112 19.19 4.95 -15.76
C THR A 112 18.20 5.92 -16.39
N SER A 113 18.29 6.07 -17.71
CA SER A 113 17.24 6.75 -18.49
C SER A 113 16.01 5.85 -18.68
N ARG A 114 14.90 6.48 -19.03
CA ARG A 114 13.67 5.78 -19.42
C ARG A 114 13.96 4.85 -20.61
N TYR A 115 13.46 3.63 -20.57
CA TYR A 115 13.55 2.67 -21.66
C TYR A 115 12.93 3.25 -22.92
N TYR A 116 13.62 3.04 -24.04
CA TYR A 116 13.16 3.41 -25.39
C TYR A 116 13.56 2.33 -26.38
N SER A 117 12.66 2.03 -27.33
CA SER A 117 12.91 1.14 -28.44
C SER A 117 12.09 1.58 -29.66
N ASP A 118 12.74 1.77 -30.80
CA ASP A 118 12.07 2.12 -32.07
C ASP A 118 11.19 1.01 -32.61
N SER A 119 11.54 -0.24 -32.34
CA SER A 119 10.88 -1.41 -32.95
C SER A 119 9.93 -2.15 -32.01
N ASN A 120 10.10 -2.02 -30.71
CA ASN A 120 9.32 -2.76 -29.71
C ASN A 120 9.24 -2.01 -28.37
N GLN A 121 8.58 -0.85 -28.39
CA GLN A 121 8.48 0.01 -27.21
C GLN A 121 7.67 -0.65 -26.08
N TYR A 122 6.67 -1.45 -26.42
CA TYR A 122 5.81 -2.14 -25.45
C TYR A 122 5.87 -3.66 -25.70
N PRO A 123 6.93 -4.32 -25.21
CA PRO A 123 7.09 -5.75 -25.45
C PRO A 123 6.05 -6.59 -24.71
N MET A 124 5.77 -7.76 -25.26
CA MET A 124 5.00 -8.79 -24.54
C MET A 124 5.77 -9.21 -23.29
N ASP A 125 5.04 -9.47 -22.22
CA ASP A 125 5.62 -9.97 -20.98
C ASP A 125 6.08 -11.44 -21.18
N PRO A 126 7.36 -11.76 -20.97
CA PRO A 126 7.85 -13.11 -21.15
C PRO A 126 7.30 -14.13 -20.14
N MET A 127 6.69 -13.66 -19.04
CA MET A 127 6.09 -14.52 -18.02
C MET A 127 4.67 -14.99 -18.39
N LEU A 128 4.02 -14.35 -19.37
CA LEU A 128 2.66 -14.69 -19.77
C LEU A 128 2.64 -15.42 -21.13
N PRO A 129 2.07 -16.65 -21.22
CA PRO A 129 1.91 -17.34 -22.50
C PRO A 129 1.11 -16.52 -23.49
N SER A 130 1.50 -16.55 -24.77
CA SER A 130 0.86 -15.74 -25.82
C SER A 130 -0.65 -15.97 -25.97
N ALA A 131 -1.14 -17.18 -25.64
CA ALA A 131 -2.56 -17.52 -25.68
C ALA A 131 -3.39 -16.73 -24.64
N ASP A 132 -2.76 -16.31 -23.55
CA ASP A 132 -3.42 -15.59 -22.46
C ASP A 132 -3.42 -14.06 -22.68
N TYR A 133 -2.76 -13.60 -23.75
CA TYR A 133 -2.77 -12.19 -24.19
C TYR A 133 -3.96 -11.86 -25.09
N MET A 134 -4.19 -10.56 -25.30
CA MET A 134 -4.90 -10.07 -26.46
C MET A 134 -4.22 -10.55 -27.75
N SER A 135 -4.97 -10.65 -28.84
CA SER A 135 -4.46 -11.13 -30.14
C SER A 135 -3.23 -10.34 -30.63
N ARG A 136 -3.09 -9.10 -30.18
CA ARG A 136 -1.99 -8.16 -30.46
C ARG A 136 -2.07 -6.99 -29.49
N ASP A 137 -1.11 -6.07 -29.54
CA ASP A 137 -1.23 -4.78 -28.88
C ASP A 137 -2.36 -3.96 -29.52
N LEU A 138 -3.53 -3.95 -28.87
CA LEU A 138 -4.71 -3.24 -29.33
C LEU A 138 -4.76 -1.78 -28.85
N ILE A 139 -3.90 -1.37 -27.93
CA ILE A 139 -3.74 0.04 -27.54
C ILE A 139 -3.11 0.78 -28.71
N TYR A 140 -2.13 0.18 -29.37
CA TYR A 140 -1.54 0.75 -30.58
C TYR A 140 -2.57 0.92 -31.69
N GLY A 141 -2.68 2.13 -32.22
CA GLY A 141 -3.66 2.48 -33.26
C GLY A 141 -5.10 2.60 -32.74
N SER A 142 -5.31 2.61 -31.41
CA SER A 142 -6.54 3.09 -30.78
C SER A 142 -6.45 4.59 -30.50
N SER A 143 -7.52 5.16 -29.93
CA SER A 143 -7.50 6.54 -29.42
C SER A 143 -6.91 6.67 -28.02
N TYR A 144 -6.37 5.57 -27.44
CA TYR A 144 -5.83 5.51 -26.09
C TYR A 144 -4.30 5.41 -26.11
N GLU A 145 -3.70 5.88 -25.04
CA GLU A 145 -2.28 5.77 -24.74
C GLU A 145 -2.00 4.52 -23.91
N HIS A 146 -0.77 4.03 -23.94
CA HIS A 146 -0.27 2.99 -23.08
C HIS A 146 -0.05 3.57 -21.67
N GLY A 147 -1.09 3.53 -20.83
CA GLY A 147 -1.02 3.98 -19.46
C GLY A 147 -0.27 2.98 -18.59
N HIS A 148 0.86 3.41 -18.04
CA HIS A 148 1.62 2.60 -17.08
C HIS A 148 0.87 2.52 -15.77
N ILE A 149 0.70 1.31 -15.22
CA ILE A 149 0.12 1.14 -13.89
C ILE A 149 1.22 1.18 -12.83
N CYS A 150 2.28 0.38 -12.95
CA CYS A 150 3.54 0.67 -12.25
C CYS A 150 4.32 1.70 -13.09
N PRO A 151 4.50 2.94 -12.64
CA PRO A 151 5.10 4.00 -13.42
C PRO A 151 6.56 3.72 -13.78
N SER A 152 6.96 4.02 -15.00
CA SER A 152 8.37 3.96 -15.40
C SER A 152 9.26 4.84 -14.51
N ALA A 153 8.78 6.02 -14.11
CA ALA A 153 9.53 6.93 -13.25
C ALA A 153 9.81 6.36 -11.85
N ASP A 154 9.05 5.38 -11.39
CA ASP A 154 9.25 4.72 -10.10
C ASP A 154 10.32 3.62 -10.15
N ARG A 155 10.82 3.27 -11.34
CA ARG A 155 11.70 2.12 -11.59
C ARG A 155 12.98 2.50 -12.35
N LEU A 156 13.48 3.71 -12.12
CA LEU A 156 14.72 4.21 -12.75
C LEU A 156 15.99 3.81 -12.00
N TYR A 157 15.90 2.96 -10.99
CA TYR A 157 17.08 2.49 -10.26
C TYR A 157 17.93 1.47 -11.04
N SER A 158 17.35 0.79 -12.03
CA SER A 158 18.09 -0.06 -12.98
C SER A 158 17.39 -0.10 -14.35
N TYR A 159 18.18 -0.36 -15.41
CA TYR A 159 17.65 -0.48 -16.77
C TYR A 159 16.62 -1.61 -16.89
N ASN A 160 16.92 -2.78 -16.31
CA ASN A 160 16.02 -3.93 -16.36
C ASN A 160 14.71 -3.67 -15.59
N ALA A 161 14.78 -3.03 -14.43
CA ALA A 161 13.59 -2.62 -13.69
C ALA A 161 12.71 -1.68 -14.52
N ASN A 162 13.33 -0.71 -15.19
CA ASN A 162 12.61 0.24 -16.02
C ASN A 162 12.02 -0.43 -17.27
N LEU A 163 12.78 -1.27 -17.98
CA LEU A 163 12.31 -2.03 -19.16
C LEU A 163 11.06 -2.86 -18.82
N GLN A 164 11.08 -3.57 -17.67
CA GLN A 164 9.94 -4.39 -17.26
C GLN A 164 8.64 -3.58 -17.11
N THR A 165 8.72 -2.30 -16.75
CA THR A 165 7.50 -1.45 -16.66
C THR A 165 6.84 -1.22 -18.00
N PHE A 166 7.51 -1.49 -19.12
CA PHE A 166 6.97 -1.38 -20.48
C PHE A 166 6.30 -2.65 -21.00
N TYR A 167 6.30 -3.74 -20.24
CA TYR A 167 5.55 -4.93 -20.62
C TYR A 167 4.06 -4.62 -20.75
N LEU A 168 3.43 -5.20 -21.77
CA LEU A 168 1.99 -5.01 -22.04
C LEU A 168 1.10 -5.40 -20.86
N THR A 169 1.56 -6.32 -20.00
CA THR A 169 0.85 -6.67 -18.75
C THR A 169 0.76 -5.52 -17.76
N ASN A 170 1.64 -4.54 -17.85
CA ASN A 170 1.64 -3.33 -17.02
C ASN A 170 0.88 -2.16 -17.67
N MET A 171 0.29 -2.35 -18.85
CA MET A 171 -0.38 -1.29 -19.59
C MET A 171 -1.89 -1.41 -19.48
N GLN A 172 -2.57 -0.28 -19.29
CA GLN A 172 -4.01 -0.17 -19.49
C GLN A 172 -4.30 1.04 -20.40
N PRO A 173 -5.37 0.95 -21.22
CA PRO A 173 -5.71 2.06 -22.12
C PRO A 173 -6.19 3.27 -21.32
N GLN A 174 -5.49 4.39 -21.47
CA GLN A 174 -5.83 5.68 -20.86
C GLN A 174 -5.97 6.73 -21.96
N ASP A 175 -6.95 7.60 -21.88
CA ASP A 175 -6.93 8.78 -22.73
C ASP A 175 -5.86 9.77 -22.24
N HIS A 176 -5.43 10.69 -23.13
CA HIS A 176 -4.38 11.64 -22.84
C HIS A 176 -4.70 12.50 -21.59
N ILE A 177 -5.97 12.88 -21.44
CA ILE A 177 -6.41 13.73 -20.32
C ILE A 177 -6.28 13.00 -18.99
N MET A 178 -6.58 11.68 -18.96
CA MET A 178 -6.39 10.85 -17.77
C MET A 178 -4.90 10.57 -17.51
N ASN A 179 -4.16 10.15 -18.54
CA ASN A 179 -2.77 9.73 -18.40
C ASN A 179 -1.85 10.89 -17.99
N SER A 180 -1.93 12.01 -18.71
CA SER A 180 -1.01 13.13 -18.54
C SER A 180 -1.70 14.45 -18.20
N GLY A 181 -2.91 14.69 -18.72
CA GLY A 181 -3.54 16.01 -18.70
C GLY A 181 -2.99 16.92 -19.80
N LYS A 182 -3.57 18.08 -19.96
CA LYS A 182 -3.18 19.04 -21.01
C LYS A 182 -1.76 19.58 -20.82
N ASN A 183 -1.33 19.71 -19.57
CA ASN A 183 -0.05 20.33 -19.21
C ASN A 183 0.73 19.45 -18.21
N TYR A 184 0.60 18.13 -18.27
CA TYR A 184 1.14 17.19 -17.27
C TYR A 184 0.56 17.44 -15.87
N ASP A 185 -0.74 17.71 -15.82
CA ASP A 185 -1.47 18.17 -14.64
C ASP A 185 -2.67 17.29 -14.28
N SER A 186 -2.87 16.16 -14.95
CA SER A 186 -3.95 15.23 -14.56
C SER A 186 -3.81 14.81 -13.10
N PRO A 187 -4.91 14.51 -12.40
CA PRO A 187 -4.85 13.97 -11.05
C PRO A 187 -3.99 12.69 -10.97
N TRP A 188 -4.05 11.82 -11.99
CA TRP A 188 -3.24 10.61 -12.07
C TRP A 188 -1.74 10.93 -12.12
N TYR A 189 -1.32 11.81 -13.04
CA TYR A 189 0.08 12.22 -13.18
C TYR A 189 0.62 12.92 -11.92
N ARG A 190 -0.17 13.86 -11.35
CA ARG A 190 0.21 14.55 -10.11
C ARG A 190 0.31 13.60 -8.91
N LEU A 191 -0.61 12.61 -8.83
CA LEU A 191 -0.58 11.61 -7.77
C LEU A 191 0.68 10.76 -7.83
N GLU A 192 1.17 10.39 -9.01
CA GLU A 192 2.46 9.67 -9.15
C GLU A 192 3.63 10.48 -8.61
N GLY A 193 3.66 11.79 -8.87
CA GLY A 193 4.64 12.69 -8.28
C GLY A 193 4.54 12.77 -6.75
N GLN A 194 3.32 12.84 -6.24
CA GLN A 194 3.04 12.89 -4.80
C GLN A 194 3.41 11.57 -4.10
N VAL A 195 3.13 10.42 -4.71
CA VAL A 195 3.53 9.08 -4.20
C VAL A 195 5.05 9.01 -4.04
N ARG A 196 5.82 9.44 -5.03
CA ARG A 196 7.29 9.54 -4.93
C ARG A 196 7.74 10.48 -3.82
N SER A 197 7.05 11.61 -3.64
CA SER A 197 7.34 12.55 -2.55
C SER A 197 7.13 11.91 -1.18
N TRP A 198 6.02 11.21 -0.98
CA TRP A 198 5.77 10.49 0.28
C TRP A 198 6.76 9.35 0.53
N ALA A 199 7.14 8.61 -0.50
CA ALA A 199 8.14 7.53 -0.39
C ALA A 199 9.53 8.04 0.00
N ASN A 200 9.88 9.26 -0.42
CA ASN A 200 11.18 9.89 -0.14
C ASN A 200 11.18 10.76 1.12
N ALA A 201 10.05 10.89 1.82
CA ALA A 201 10.01 11.63 3.09
C ALA A 201 10.89 10.93 4.14
N SER A 202 11.66 11.70 4.91
CA SER A 202 12.65 11.15 5.86
C SER A 202 12.07 10.25 6.93
N ALA A 203 10.78 10.39 7.25
CA ALA A 203 10.08 9.55 8.20
C ALA A 203 9.52 8.26 7.58
N THR A 204 9.54 8.10 6.26
CA THR A 204 9.00 6.92 5.57
C THR A 204 10.03 5.81 5.54
N GLU A 205 9.70 4.66 6.13
CA GLU A 205 10.49 3.43 5.99
C GLU A 205 10.19 2.74 4.67
N ASN A 206 8.91 2.57 4.36
CA ASN A 206 8.45 1.97 3.12
C ASN A 206 7.04 2.45 2.75
N LEU A 207 6.76 2.53 1.45
CA LEU A 207 5.46 2.80 0.88
C LEU A 207 5.07 1.62 -0.01
N TYR A 208 3.97 0.97 0.36
CA TYR A 208 3.37 -0.12 -0.39
C TYR A 208 2.29 0.47 -1.30
N VAL A 209 2.34 0.16 -2.58
CA VAL A 209 1.51 0.77 -3.61
C VAL A 209 0.77 -0.31 -4.37
N VAL A 210 -0.54 -0.13 -4.53
CA VAL A 210 -1.39 -0.92 -5.43
C VAL A 210 -2.10 0.04 -6.36
N LYS A 211 -2.06 -0.24 -7.66
CA LYS A 211 -2.71 0.59 -8.69
C LYS A 211 -3.41 -0.29 -9.71
N GLY A 212 -4.46 0.24 -10.33
CA GLY A 212 -5.15 -0.45 -11.41
C GLY A 212 -6.28 0.37 -12.02
N GLY A 213 -6.76 -0.09 -13.14
CA GLY A 213 -8.03 0.32 -13.72
C GLY A 213 -9.05 -0.80 -13.60
N THR A 214 -10.32 -0.45 -13.50
CA THR A 214 -11.41 -1.41 -13.36
C THR A 214 -11.58 -2.28 -14.60
N ILE A 215 -11.77 -3.58 -14.42
CA ILE A 215 -11.91 -4.54 -15.54
C ILE A 215 -13.22 -5.35 -15.51
N GLU A 216 -14.08 -5.11 -14.52
CA GLU A 216 -15.40 -5.74 -14.46
C GLU A 216 -16.33 -5.09 -15.49
N ASP A 217 -17.19 -5.89 -16.14
CA ASP A 217 -18.01 -5.44 -17.29
C ASP A 217 -18.85 -4.19 -17.00
N HIS A 218 -19.42 -4.09 -15.79
CA HIS A 218 -20.22 -2.94 -15.36
C HIS A 218 -19.38 -1.69 -15.04
N GLN A 219 -18.06 -1.81 -15.02
CA GLN A 219 -17.11 -0.74 -14.71
C GLN A 219 -16.18 -0.46 -15.90
N LEU A 220 -16.60 -0.79 -17.12
CA LEU A 220 -15.88 -0.44 -18.32
C LEU A 220 -16.48 0.83 -18.95
N ARG A 221 -15.60 1.64 -19.51
CA ARG A 221 -15.98 2.73 -20.41
C ARG A 221 -16.41 2.18 -21.77
N GLN A 222 -15.64 1.21 -22.27
CA GLN A 222 -15.94 0.46 -23.50
C GLN A 222 -15.03 -0.75 -23.65
N ILE A 223 -15.34 -1.59 -24.63
CA ILE A 223 -14.44 -2.64 -25.13
C ILE A 223 -14.10 -2.31 -26.59
N VAL A 224 -12.80 -2.12 -26.88
CA VAL A 224 -12.31 -1.80 -28.24
C VAL A 224 -11.99 -3.09 -28.97
N LYS A 225 -12.48 -3.23 -30.21
CA LYS A 225 -12.25 -4.40 -31.07
C LYS A 225 -12.60 -5.76 -30.42
N GLY A 226 -13.51 -5.75 -29.46
CA GLY A 226 -13.99 -6.96 -28.77
C GLY A 226 -13.06 -7.54 -27.71
N GLU A 227 -11.85 -6.99 -27.52
CA GLU A 227 -10.87 -7.53 -26.57
C GLU A 227 -10.33 -6.49 -25.59
N LEU A 228 -9.97 -5.27 -26.05
CA LEU A 228 -9.33 -4.27 -25.22
C LEU A 228 -10.34 -3.63 -24.25
N ARG A 229 -10.22 -3.95 -22.99
CA ARG A 229 -11.04 -3.37 -21.92
C ARG A 229 -10.53 -1.99 -21.55
N VAL A 230 -11.36 -0.97 -21.72
CA VAL A 230 -11.05 0.40 -21.31
C VAL A 230 -11.68 0.66 -19.96
N PRO A 231 -10.89 0.84 -18.89
CA PRO A 231 -11.40 1.10 -17.54
C PRO A 231 -12.30 2.34 -17.51
N LYS A 232 -13.38 2.27 -16.74
CA LYS A 232 -14.17 3.47 -16.40
C LYS A 232 -13.57 4.22 -15.24
N TYR A 233 -12.86 3.52 -14.35
CA TYR A 233 -12.22 4.11 -13.18
C TYR A 233 -10.79 3.60 -13.07
N PHE A 234 -9.93 4.46 -12.52
CA PHE A 234 -8.59 4.10 -12.06
C PHE A 234 -8.49 4.31 -10.56
N PHE A 235 -7.71 3.47 -9.91
CA PHE A 235 -7.55 3.48 -8.46
C PHE A 235 -6.09 3.36 -8.03
N VAL A 236 -5.84 3.86 -6.83
CA VAL A 236 -4.57 3.69 -6.11
C VAL A 236 -4.89 3.42 -4.65
N ALA A 237 -4.28 2.38 -4.07
CA ALA A 237 -4.25 2.15 -2.63
C ALA A 237 -2.81 2.26 -2.13
N LEU A 238 -2.61 2.95 -1.01
CA LEU A 238 -1.31 3.24 -0.42
C LEU A 238 -1.31 2.83 1.04
N LEU A 239 -0.26 2.11 1.45
CA LEU A 239 0.04 1.82 2.85
C LEU A 239 1.45 2.32 3.15
N LEU A 240 1.59 3.25 4.07
CA LEU A 240 2.88 3.80 4.49
C LEU A 240 3.26 3.24 5.84
N LYS A 241 4.48 2.71 5.94
CA LYS A 241 5.12 2.31 7.19
C LYS A 241 6.12 3.35 7.65
N ASN A 242 6.08 3.69 8.92
CA ASN A 242 7.08 4.50 9.61
C ASN A 242 7.26 4.02 11.06
N ALA A 243 8.07 4.73 11.85
CA ALA A 243 8.33 4.39 13.25
C ALA A 243 7.09 4.41 14.16
N GLN A 244 5.98 5.04 13.75
CA GLN A 244 4.72 5.07 14.49
C GLN A 244 3.76 3.95 14.07
N GLY A 245 4.11 3.12 13.09
CA GLY A 245 3.29 2.05 12.56
C GLY A 245 2.84 2.32 11.12
N TYR A 246 1.57 2.05 10.83
CA TYR A 246 1.01 2.11 9.49
C TYR A 246 -0.05 3.22 9.35
N LYS A 247 -0.16 3.78 8.15
CA LYS A 247 -1.29 4.60 7.73
C LYS A 247 -1.65 4.28 6.28
N ALA A 248 -2.95 4.26 5.96
CA ALA A 248 -3.43 3.95 4.62
C ALA A 248 -4.23 5.12 4.02
N CYS A 249 -4.23 5.19 2.70
CA CYS A 249 -5.02 6.12 1.90
C CYS A 249 -5.33 5.49 0.55
N ALA A 250 -6.45 5.87 -0.05
CA ALA A 250 -6.79 5.41 -1.38
C ALA A 250 -7.31 6.55 -2.26
N PHE A 251 -7.30 6.33 -3.57
CA PHE A 251 -7.79 7.28 -4.56
C PHE A 251 -8.66 6.54 -5.59
N TRP A 252 -9.72 7.22 -6.01
CA TRP A 252 -10.66 6.74 -7.00
C TRP A 252 -10.91 7.85 -8.02
N MET A 253 -10.64 7.58 -9.30
CA MET A 253 -10.66 8.56 -10.38
C MET A 253 -11.48 8.06 -11.55
N GLU A 254 -12.44 8.84 -12.01
CA GLU A 254 -13.23 8.50 -13.20
C GLU A 254 -12.44 8.82 -14.48
N HIS A 255 -12.42 7.86 -15.40
CA HIS A 255 -11.83 7.99 -16.71
C HIS A 255 -12.88 8.52 -17.70
N ASP A 256 -13.33 9.76 -17.49
CA ASP A 256 -14.46 10.37 -18.23
C ASP A 256 -14.02 11.28 -19.40
N GLY A 257 -12.71 11.46 -19.58
CA GLY A 257 -12.12 12.30 -20.62
C GLY A 257 -12.23 13.80 -20.36
N LYS A 258 -12.66 14.20 -19.14
CA LYS A 258 -12.69 15.61 -18.74
C LYS A 258 -11.39 16.03 -18.10
N ASP A 259 -11.11 17.31 -18.20
CA ASP A 259 -9.94 17.92 -17.59
C ASP A 259 -10.20 18.22 -16.10
N HIS A 260 -9.52 17.47 -15.25
CA HIS A 260 -9.53 17.62 -13.79
C HIS A 260 -8.22 18.22 -13.26
N GLY A 261 -7.40 18.82 -14.12
CA GLY A 261 -6.07 19.33 -13.78
C GLY A 261 -6.04 20.37 -12.68
N SER A 262 -7.10 21.18 -12.53
CA SER A 262 -7.20 22.18 -11.48
C SER A 262 -7.73 21.65 -10.13
N GLU A 263 -8.24 20.41 -10.09
CA GLU A 263 -8.82 19.86 -8.87
C GLU A 263 -7.75 19.38 -7.90
N PRO A 264 -7.89 19.64 -6.58
CA PRO A 264 -6.96 19.12 -5.59
C PRO A 264 -7.06 17.59 -5.49
N LEU A 265 -5.94 16.92 -5.21
CA LEU A 265 -5.92 15.45 -5.05
C LEU A 265 -6.86 14.95 -3.95
N SER A 266 -7.13 15.77 -2.94
CA SER A 266 -8.09 15.45 -1.88
C SER A 266 -9.53 15.18 -2.37
N ASN A 267 -9.91 15.67 -3.56
CA ASN A 267 -11.23 15.37 -4.13
C ASN A 267 -11.38 13.91 -4.58
N PHE A 268 -10.27 13.26 -4.90
CA PHE A 268 -10.21 11.87 -5.37
C PHE A 268 -9.87 10.90 -4.24
N ALA A 269 -9.55 11.42 -3.05
CA ALA A 269 -9.17 10.60 -1.90
C ALA A 269 -10.40 9.92 -1.29
N VAL A 270 -10.25 8.63 -0.98
CA VAL A 270 -11.19 7.81 -0.22
C VAL A 270 -10.42 7.03 0.85
N ASN A 271 -11.09 6.46 1.85
CA ASN A 271 -10.43 5.46 2.69
C ASN A 271 -10.36 4.10 1.97
N VAL A 272 -9.51 3.20 2.44
CA VAL A 272 -9.28 1.91 1.77
C VAL A 272 -10.55 1.06 1.77
N ARG A 273 -11.30 1.00 2.87
CA ARG A 273 -12.57 0.27 2.96
C ARG A 273 -13.59 0.72 1.89
N THR A 274 -13.66 2.00 1.61
CA THR A 274 -14.49 2.51 0.51
C THR A 274 -13.99 2.04 -0.84
N LEU A 275 -12.65 2.05 -1.06
CA LEU A 275 -12.07 1.55 -2.31
C LEU A 275 -12.35 0.06 -2.51
N GLU A 276 -12.30 -0.76 -1.47
CA GLU A 276 -12.64 -2.18 -1.51
C GLU A 276 -14.09 -2.41 -1.94
N GLN A 277 -15.02 -1.64 -1.38
CA GLN A 277 -16.42 -1.68 -1.78
C GLN A 277 -16.63 -1.31 -3.24
N LEU A 278 -15.84 -0.39 -3.78
CA LEU A 278 -15.92 0.07 -5.17
C LEU A 278 -15.28 -0.93 -6.15
N THR A 279 -14.20 -1.61 -5.74
CA THR A 279 -13.40 -2.48 -6.63
C THR A 279 -13.69 -3.96 -6.44
N GLY A 280 -14.18 -4.36 -5.26
CA GLY A 280 -14.27 -5.77 -4.85
C GLY A 280 -12.89 -6.41 -4.64
N ILE A 281 -11.84 -5.61 -4.43
CA ILE A 281 -10.48 -6.06 -4.13
C ILE A 281 -10.23 -5.79 -2.65
N ASP A 282 -9.77 -6.79 -1.91
CA ASP A 282 -9.35 -6.72 -0.52
C ASP A 282 -7.86 -6.30 -0.51
N PHE A 283 -7.58 -5.07 -0.04
CA PHE A 283 -6.23 -4.50 -0.05
C PHE A 283 -5.54 -4.78 1.28
N PHE A 284 -4.20 -4.91 1.23
CA PHE A 284 -3.34 -5.08 2.40
C PHE A 284 -3.69 -6.25 3.31
N CYS A 285 -4.38 -7.26 2.79
CA CYS A 285 -4.85 -8.46 3.49
C CYS A 285 -3.74 -9.26 4.22
N ASN A 286 -2.48 -8.93 4.01
CA ASN A 286 -1.35 -9.55 4.72
C ASN A 286 -0.96 -8.79 6.00
N LEU A 287 -1.64 -7.68 6.33
CA LEU A 287 -1.54 -7.07 7.66
C LEU A 287 -2.28 -7.94 8.70
N PRO A 288 -1.90 -7.86 9.98
CA PRO A 288 -2.74 -8.40 11.04
C PRO A 288 -4.14 -7.77 11.01
N ASP A 289 -5.20 -8.59 11.22
CA ASP A 289 -6.61 -8.18 11.08
C ASP A 289 -6.95 -6.86 11.81
N ASP A 290 -6.50 -6.71 13.07
CA ASP A 290 -6.75 -5.50 13.86
C ASP A 290 -6.07 -4.25 13.27
N THR A 291 -4.86 -4.42 12.69
CA THR A 291 -4.11 -3.33 12.07
C THR A 291 -4.72 -2.95 10.73
N GLU A 292 -5.08 -3.95 9.93
CA GLU A 292 -5.76 -3.81 8.65
C GLU A 292 -7.07 -3.02 8.82
N GLU A 293 -7.99 -3.52 9.66
CA GLU A 293 -9.27 -2.87 9.95
C GLU A 293 -9.08 -1.41 10.42
N HIS A 294 -8.09 -1.18 11.30
CA HIS A 294 -7.81 0.16 11.81
C HIS A 294 -7.41 1.14 10.71
N VAL A 295 -6.45 0.76 9.83
CA VAL A 295 -5.92 1.70 8.82
C VAL A 295 -6.88 1.91 7.66
N GLU A 296 -7.73 0.95 7.37
CA GLU A 296 -8.67 0.98 6.25
C GLU A 296 -9.96 1.73 6.53
N THR A 297 -10.43 1.70 7.77
CA THR A 297 -11.73 2.25 8.16
C THR A 297 -11.68 3.68 8.72
N LEU A 298 -10.49 4.28 8.80
CA LEU A 298 -10.36 5.65 9.28
C LEU A 298 -11.28 6.60 8.51
N PRO A 299 -11.98 7.52 9.20
CA PRO A 299 -12.77 8.57 8.55
C PRO A 299 -11.93 9.36 7.55
N ILE A 300 -12.49 9.65 6.37
CA ILE A 300 -11.74 10.26 5.25
C ILE A 300 -11.06 11.57 5.64
N GLU A 301 -11.64 12.38 6.50
CA GLU A 301 -11.03 13.65 6.96
C GLU A 301 -9.78 13.40 7.82
N ASN A 302 -9.73 12.28 8.56
CA ASN A 302 -8.54 11.87 9.29
C ASN A 302 -7.45 11.36 8.33
N VAL A 303 -7.84 10.59 7.31
CA VAL A 303 -6.95 10.14 6.24
C VAL A 303 -6.32 11.33 5.54
N LYS A 304 -7.14 12.29 5.05
CA LYS A 304 -6.64 13.49 4.38
C LYS A 304 -5.63 14.25 5.25
N ARG A 305 -5.97 14.48 6.52
CA ARG A 305 -5.07 15.16 7.47
C ARG A 305 -3.76 14.42 7.65
N ALA A 306 -3.81 13.09 7.81
CA ALA A 306 -2.62 12.25 8.03
C ALA A 306 -1.68 12.23 6.79
N TRP A 307 -2.22 12.44 5.59
CA TRP A 307 -1.48 12.43 4.33
C TRP A 307 -1.15 13.83 3.79
N GLY A 308 -1.65 14.90 4.43
CA GLY A 308 -1.42 16.29 4.00
C GLY A 308 -2.15 16.64 2.70
N LEU A 309 -3.36 16.13 2.53
CA LEU A 309 -4.25 16.32 1.38
C LEU A 309 -5.26 17.47 1.60
#